data_e60ec08e7c1fce59e0f327e75f5421f6
#
_entry.id   e60ec08e7c1fce59e0f327e75f5421f6
#
_cell.length_a   1.000
_cell.length_b   1.000
_cell.length_c   1.000
_cell.angle_alpha   90.00
_cell.angle_beta   90.00
_cell.angle_gamma   90.00
#
_symmetry.space_group_name_H-M   'P 1'
#
loop_
_entity.id
_entity.type
_entity.pdbx_description
1 polymer ?
#
loop_
_entity_poly.entity_id
_entity_poly.type
_entity_poly.pdbx_seq_one_letter_code
_entity_poly.pdbx_strand_id
1 'polypeptide(L)'
;MQKKTKTWSAVAVVVVIAAVAIGIGVSGGSNPSSTVANKTLTIAEGANASPNYILPFYPPSACTVTNTSQFEQMMYRPLYWFGLAGSASLQPQLSAGNLPVYSKNNTTVSVTTKGWKFTDGQTVDGTPVLFFLNMYKAEPSEFCTYSKGLGIPDQVKNVKVSGNTVTINLTASVNPLWFTDNQLAVITPMASSWDRTGSSMNVGCATGKYGAASTIADCQKVWKYLNAQSNEISTFANKMWQGGVDGPWKLTAMDNLGNATFTANSTYSGPQKPMIKTVKLVAFTSSIAEQNQLAGGNIDLGAVDPSVLTQPAPAPGKAGANWSGLNGKYNLVVVPTFSNNYMNLNFGKNPGAKFLQQLYIRQALQLSINQPLIIKNALKNYAVPTWSELPPSTPASESGTITQPYPFSLTKAAALLKDHGWTKSGVSLVCSKPGTGATDCGAGIAAGDVLKLNIEWYSGIPSLDSEMNAIIDDWTTLGITTTHSTGTFDATAGACPSAYTPTTAFDICNWGGGWLYAPDYFPSGEPLLLTGAGSNSGQYSNPMMDSLIRATLAQNIKLTTYGQYTADQLPVLYDPLATGETEVIKTLKSTIGFQSVLANFTPEYYYFAK
;
A
#
# COMPACT_ATOMS: atom_id res chain seq x y z
N MET A 1 46.06 -27.12 42.61
CA MET A 1 44.77 -27.10 41.88
C MET A 1 44.40 -25.67 41.62
N GLN A 2 44.70 -25.18 40.43
CA GLN A 2 44.39 -23.80 40.02
C GLN A 2 43.01 -23.78 39.35
N LYS A 3 42.06 -22.98 39.87
CA LYS A 3 40.77 -22.68 39.25
C LYS A 3 41.00 -21.67 38.13
N LYS A 4 40.76 -22.06 36.87
CA LYS A 4 40.70 -21.18 35.74
C LYS A 4 39.33 -20.52 35.70
N THR A 5 39.26 -19.21 35.95
CA THR A 5 38.11 -18.35 35.72
C THR A 5 38.00 -18.09 34.21
N LYS A 6 36.90 -18.49 33.58
CA LYS A 6 36.58 -18.14 32.20
C LYS A 6 35.87 -16.81 32.21
N THR A 7 36.56 -15.76 31.77
CA THR A 7 35.99 -14.47 31.41
C THR A 7 35.24 -14.63 30.08
N TRP A 8 33.94 -14.39 30.10
CA TRP A 8 33.14 -14.27 28.90
C TRP A 8 33.24 -12.81 28.42
N SER A 9 33.95 -12.59 27.32
CA SER A 9 33.91 -11.32 26.61
C SER A 9 32.59 -11.21 25.86
N ALA A 10 31.78 -10.24 26.25
CA ALA A 10 30.60 -9.85 25.49
C ALA A 10 31.03 -9.29 24.14
N VAL A 11 30.86 -10.06 23.09
CA VAL A 11 31.01 -9.58 21.72
C VAL A 11 29.73 -8.81 21.40
N ALA A 12 29.82 -7.49 21.37
CA ALA A 12 28.79 -6.64 20.79
C ALA A 12 28.76 -6.93 19.29
N VAL A 13 27.75 -7.67 18.85
CA VAL A 13 27.46 -7.83 17.43
C VAL A 13 26.83 -6.51 16.97
N VAL A 14 27.66 -5.64 16.40
CA VAL A 14 27.19 -4.53 15.59
C VAL A 14 26.74 -5.14 14.28
N VAL A 15 25.42 -5.30 14.13
CA VAL A 15 24.82 -5.62 12.84
C VAL A 15 24.97 -4.38 11.97
N VAL A 16 26.05 -4.34 11.19
CA VAL A 16 26.18 -3.41 10.09
C VAL A 16 25.23 -3.93 9.01
N ILE A 17 24.07 -3.29 8.89
CA ILE A 17 23.23 -3.44 7.71
C ILE A 17 24.08 -2.90 6.56
N ALA A 18 24.71 -3.79 5.79
CA ALA A 18 25.36 -3.44 4.56
C ALA A 18 24.27 -3.00 3.57
N ALA A 19 23.91 -1.72 3.63
CA ALA A 19 23.30 -1.07 2.49
C ALA A 19 24.33 -1.22 1.37
N VAL A 20 24.05 -2.07 0.39
CA VAL A 20 24.75 -2.04 -0.88
C VAL A 20 24.35 -0.70 -1.51
N ALA A 21 25.04 0.33 -1.11
CA ALA A 21 25.09 1.58 -1.84
C ALA A 21 25.77 1.24 -3.17
N ILE A 22 24.96 0.94 -4.19
CA ILE A 22 25.43 1.19 -5.55
C ILE A 22 25.68 2.69 -5.56
N GLY A 23 26.94 3.07 -5.40
CA GLY A 23 27.40 4.44 -5.50
C GLY A 23 27.13 4.95 -6.92
N ILE A 24 25.92 5.43 -7.16
CA ILE A 24 25.71 6.44 -8.17
C ILE A 24 26.30 7.69 -7.53
N GLY A 25 27.50 8.04 -7.95
CA GLY A 25 28.15 9.27 -7.55
C GLY A 25 27.16 10.41 -7.75
N VAL A 26 26.60 10.91 -6.66
CA VAL A 26 25.94 12.20 -6.63
C VAL A 26 27.11 13.20 -6.76
N SER A 27 27.51 13.47 -8.01
CA SER A 27 28.28 14.67 -8.32
C SER A 27 27.40 15.81 -7.79
N GLY A 28 27.95 16.61 -6.87
CA GLY A 28 27.28 17.79 -6.34
C GLY A 28 26.77 18.63 -7.51
N GLY A 29 25.48 18.52 -7.81
CA GLY A 29 24.85 19.17 -8.92
C GLY A 29 24.80 20.65 -8.64
N SER A 30 25.61 21.42 -9.35
CA SER A 30 25.35 22.84 -9.56
C SER A 30 23.90 23.00 -9.97
N ASN A 31 23.15 23.86 -9.29
CA ASN A 31 21.79 24.24 -9.68
C ASN A 31 21.78 24.51 -11.20
N PRO A 32 20.90 23.86 -11.97
CA PRO A 32 20.87 24.07 -13.40
C PRO A 32 20.60 25.55 -13.67
N SER A 33 21.52 26.21 -14.35
CA SER A 33 21.51 27.66 -14.61
C SER A 33 20.40 28.13 -15.54
N SER A 34 19.43 27.26 -15.90
CA SER A 34 18.35 27.54 -16.85
C SER A 34 17.03 26.85 -16.46
N THR A 35 16.42 27.28 -15.33
CA THR A 35 15.11 26.78 -14.91
C THR A 35 14.00 27.79 -15.16
N VAL A 36 12.77 27.32 -15.45
CA VAL A 36 11.55 28.13 -15.53
C VAL A 36 10.84 28.07 -14.17
N ALA A 37 11.28 28.89 -13.22
CA ALA A 37 10.88 28.81 -11.81
C ALA A 37 9.39 29.08 -11.52
N ASN A 38 8.66 29.71 -12.44
CA ASN A 38 7.25 30.12 -12.23
C ASN A 38 6.22 29.22 -12.94
N LYS A 39 6.66 28.15 -13.62
CA LYS A 39 5.71 27.21 -14.23
C LYS A 39 5.11 26.31 -13.14
N THR A 40 3.79 26.15 -13.15
CA THR A 40 3.08 25.19 -12.32
C THR A 40 3.30 23.79 -12.88
N LEU A 41 3.61 22.83 -12.03
CA LEU A 41 3.63 21.41 -12.38
C LEU A 41 2.22 20.86 -12.25
N THR A 42 1.71 20.22 -13.30
CA THR A 42 0.42 19.52 -13.30
C THR A 42 0.65 17.99 -13.30
N ILE A 43 0.14 17.32 -12.28
CA ILE A 43 0.22 15.86 -12.14
C ILE A 43 -1.20 15.30 -12.20
N ALA A 44 -1.43 14.30 -13.03
CA ALA A 44 -2.68 13.57 -13.06
C ALA A 44 -2.78 12.64 -11.85
N GLU A 45 -3.95 12.54 -11.25
CA GLU A 45 -4.34 11.46 -10.35
C GLU A 45 -4.95 10.32 -11.15
N GLY A 46 -4.93 9.11 -10.61
CA GLY A 46 -5.59 7.98 -11.23
C GLY A 46 -7.09 8.25 -11.46
N ALA A 47 -7.67 7.66 -12.48
CA ALA A 47 -9.08 7.83 -12.80
C ALA A 47 -9.97 7.43 -11.61
N ASN A 48 -10.94 8.26 -11.25
CA ASN A 48 -11.82 8.07 -10.09
C ASN A 48 -11.10 7.77 -8.76
N ALA A 49 -9.83 8.18 -8.63
CA ALA A 49 -9.00 8.01 -7.45
C ALA A 49 -8.50 9.38 -6.99
N SER A 50 -9.22 10.01 -6.09
CA SER A 50 -8.88 11.33 -5.56
C SER A 50 -8.66 11.27 -4.05
N PRO A 51 -7.76 12.09 -3.48
CA PRO A 51 -7.57 12.14 -2.04
C PRO A 51 -8.86 12.55 -1.33
N ASN A 52 -9.22 11.81 -0.29
CA ASN A 52 -10.43 12.05 0.49
C ASN A 52 -10.20 12.02 2.00
N TYR A 53 -8.94 11.91 2.43
CA TYR A 53 -8.53 11.87 3.83
C TYR A 53 -7.18 12.56 4.03
N ILE A 54 -6.96 13.27 5.15
CA ILE A 54 -5.75 14.10 5.34
C ILE A 54 -4.95 13.81 6.61
N LEU A 55 -5.53 13.13 7.62
CA LEU A 55 -4.79 12.81 8.85
C LEU A 55 -3.85 11.63 8.61
N PRO A 56 -2.53 11.73 8.88
CA PRO A 56 -1.59 10.62 8.71
C PRO A 56 -1.71 9.56 9.82
N PHE A 57 -2.91 9.28 10.23
CA PHE A 57 -3.36 8.18 11.08
C PHE A 57 -4.72 7.72 10.50
N TYR A 58 -4.69 6.83 9.53
CA TYR A 58 -5.82 6.54 8.68
C TYR A 58 -6.48 5.20 8.99
N PRO A 59 -7.82 5.18 9.03
CA PRO A 59 -8.57 3.93 9.16
C PRO A 59 -8.40 3.07 7.91
N PRO A 60 -8.72 1.78 8.00
CA PRO A 60 -8.62 0.87 6.87
C PRO A 60 -9.34 1.34 5.60
N SER A 61 -10.49 2.02 5.75
CA SER A 61 -11.24 2.58 4.62
C SER A 61 -10.56 3.75 3.90
N ALA A 62 -9.61 4.44 4.55
CA ALA A 62 -8.83 5.53 3.98
C ALA A 62 -7.39 5.14 3.62
N CYS A 63 -7.02 3.86 3.79
CA CYS A 63 -5.69 3.34 3.54
C CYS A 63 -5.46 3.09 2.04
N THR A 64 -5.53 4.13 1.25
CA THR A 64 -5.33 4.06 -0.20
C THR A 64 -4.01 4.70 -0.58
N VAL A 65 -3.41 4.23 -1.67
CA VAL A 65 -2.17 4.82 -2.23
C VAL A 65 -2.35 6.32 -2.52
N THR A 66 -3.54 6.71 -2.95
CA THR A 66 -3.89 8.10 -3.24
C THR A 66 -3.80 8.97 -2.01
N ASN A 67 -4.37 8.54 -0.88
CA ASN A 67 -4.28 9.28 0.38
C ASN A 67 -2.86 9.27 0.95
N THR A 68 -2.26 8.08 1.07
CA THR A 68 -1.00 7.91 1.82
C THR A 68 0.23 8.35 1.02
N SER A 69 0.49 7.69 -0.11
CA SER A 69 1.75 7.87 -0.85
C SER A 69 1.73 9.10 -1.77
N GLN A 70 0.58 9.45 -2.35
CA GLN A 70 0.49 10.51 -3.35
C GLN A 70 0.10 11.87 -2.75
N PHE A 71 -0.70 11.88 -1.68
CA PHE A 71 -1.21 13.12 -1.09
C PHE A 71 -0.52 13.48 0.24
N GLU A 72 -0.64 12.63 1.25
CA GLU A 72 -0.13 12.95 2.60
C GLU A 72 1.39 13.07 2.63
N GLN A 73 2.12 12.21 1.93
CA GLN A 73 3.59 12.24 1.90
C GLN A 73 4.16 13.49 1.21
N MET A 74 3.38 14.23 0.45
CA MET A 74 3.80 15.56 0.00
C MET A 74 3.91 16.55 1.17
N MET A 75 3.00 16.45 2.14
CA MET A 75 2.87 17.37 3.27
C MET A 75 3.60 16.89 4.53
N TYR A 76 3.54 15.61 4.83
CA TYR A 76 4.02 15.03 6.08
C TYR A 76 5.18 14.08 5.83
N ARG A 77 6.24 14.20 6.62
CA ARG A 77 7.39 13.29 6.55
C ARG A 77 7.27 12.23 7.64
N PRO A 78 7.17 10.95 7.25
CA PRO A 78 7.16 9.88 8.22
C PRO A 78 8.50 9.80 8.96
N LEU A 79 8.49 9.11 10.09
CA LEU A 79 9.69 8.85 10.88
C LEU A 79 10.77 8.16 10.02
N TYR A 80 10.36 7.26 9.13
CA TYR A 80 11.20 6.61 8.14
C TYR A 80 10.57 6.67 6.75
N TRP A 81 11.27 7.33 5.84
CA TRP A 81 10.88 7.44 4.43
C TRP A 81 11.41 6.27 3.63
N PHE A 82 10.56 5.68 2.81
CA PHE A 82 10.91 4.64 1.85
C PHE A 82 10.63 5.10 0.42
N GLY A 83 11.36 4.52 -0.53
CA GLY A 83 11.16 4.76 -1.94
C GLY A 83 11.82 6.03 -2.46
N LEU A 84 12.78 5.85 -3.35
CA LEU A 84 13.39 6.95 -4.12
C LEU A 84 14.13 6.37 -5.33
N ALA A 85 14.01 7.03 -6.49
CA ALA A 85 14.82 6.74 -7.67
C ALA A 85 14.81 5.25 -8.09
N GLY A 86 13.63 4.63 -8.10
CA GLY A 86 13.46 3.22 -8.52
C GLY A 86 13.78 2.18 -7.45
N SER A 87 14.02 2.60 -6.21
CA SER A 87 14.25 1.71 -5.07
C SER A 87 13.12 1.80 -4.05
N ALA A 88 12.68 0.67 -3.49
CA ALA A 88 11.74 0.62 -2.36
C ALA A 88 12.43 0.72 -0.99
N SER A 89 13.76 0.90 -0.93
CA SER A 89 14.52 0.87 0.31
C SER A 89 14.35 2.13 1.16
N LEU A 90 14.65 1.99 2.45
CA LEU A 90 14.72 3.10 3.42
C LEU A 90 15.69 4.19 2.95
N GLN A 91 15.23 5.44 3.03
CA GLN A 91 15.97 6.66 2.68
C GLN A 91 16.24 7.49 3.93
N PRO A 92 17.33 7.25 4.65
CA PRO A 92 17.59 7.93 5.92
C PRO A 92 17.62 9.46 5.80
N GLN A 93 18.11 10.01 4.66
CA GLN A 93 18.20 11.46 4.46
C GLN A 93 16.80 12.14 4.38
N LEU A 94 15.76 11.43 3.91
CA LEU A 94 14.40 11.95 3.77
C LEU A 94 13.52 11.65 5.00
N SER A 95 14.00 10.82 5.90
CA SER A 95 13.33 10.41 7.14
C SER A 95 13.38 11.50 8.19
N ALA A 96 12.32 11.71 8.96
CA ALA A 96 12.31 12.64 10.10
C ALA A 96 13.17 12.14 11.27
N GLY A 97 13.44 10.82 11.33
CA GLY A 97 14.30 10.16 12.31
C GLY A 97 15.67 9.76 11.76
N ASN A 98 16.65 9.61 12.65
CA ASN A 98 17.87 8.87 12.39
C ASN A 98 17.58 7.37 12.47
N LEU A 99 18.47 6.53 11.92
CA LEU A 99 18.29 5.07 12.00
C LEU A 99 18.05 4.61 13.44
N PRO A 100 17.15 3.65 13.68
CA PRO A 100 16.83 3.18 15.02
C PRO A 100 18.00 2.40 15.63
N VAL A 101 18.15 2.50 16.95
CA VAL A 101 19.13 1.73 17.71
C VAL A 101 18.42 0.67 18.52
N TYR A 102 18.71 -0.59 18.24
CA TYR A 102 18.21 -1.74 18.96
C TYR A 102 19.18 -2.17 20.06
N SER A 103 18.65 -2.55 21.20
CA SER A 103 19.44 -2.98 22.37
C SER A 103 18.65 -3.99 23.22
N LYS A 104 19.33 -4.56 24.23
CA LYS A 104 18.75 -5.55 25.16
C LYS A 104 18.07 -6.72 24.42
N ASN A 105 18.79 -7.32 23.50
CA ASN A 105 18.27 -8.38 22.64
C ASN A 105 16.98 -7.94 21.91
N ASN A 106 17.03 -6.76 21.28
CA ASN A 106 15.95 -6.17 20.48
C ASN A 106 14.63 -5.95 21.26
N THR A 107 14.67 -5.86 22.59
CA THR A 107 13.50 -5.49 23.41
C THR A 107 13.48 -3.99 23.76
N THR A 108 14.46 -3.22 23.32
CA THR A 108 14.49 -1.77 23.47
C THR A 108 14.91 -1.15 22.15
N VAL A 109 14.10 -0.21 21.66
CA VAL A 109 14.33 0.53 20.43
C VAL A 109 14.40 2.01 20.74
N SER A 110 15.46 2.67 20.32
CA SER A 110 15.64 4.12 20.47
C SER A 110 15.67 4.79 19.13
N VAL A 111 14.83 5.80 18.94
CA VAL A 111 14.74 6.64 17.74
C VAL A 111 15.06 8.07 18.13
N THR A 112 15.93 8.73 17.37
CA THR A 112 16.24 10.16 17.58
C THR A 112 15.78 10.94 16.36
N THR A 113 14.85 11.88 16.55
CA THR A 113 14.38 12.78 15.50
C THR A 113 15.46 13.79 15.12
N LYS A 114 15.38 14.30 13.88
CA LYS A 114 16.36 15.28 13.36
C LYS A 114 16.06 16.73 13.77
N GLY A 115 14.98 16.96 14.52
CA GLY A 115 14.60 18.29 14.95
C GLY A 115 14.10 19.19 13.81
N TRP A 116 13.47 18.63 12.78
CA TRP A 116 12.83 19.39 11.72
C TRP A 116 11.69 20.26 12.27
N LYS A 117 11.17 21.17 11.47
CA LYS A 117 10.12 22.11 11.89
C LYS A 117 8.82 21.86 11.18
N PHE A 118 7.73 21.88 11.95
CA PHE A 118 6.41 22.10 11.38
C PHE A 118 6.24 23.55 10.91
N THR A 119 5.28 23.79 10.06
CA THR A 119 5.01 25.15 9.53
C THR A 119 4.51 26.13 10.61
N ASP A 120 3.97 25.65 11.73
CA ASP A 120 3.61 26.46 12.89
C ASP A 120 4.81 26.84 13.78
N GLY A 121 6.01 26.36 13.42
CA GLY A 121 7.28 26.62 14.12
C GLY A 121 7.65 25.60 15.19
N GLN A 122 6.76 24.67 15.55
CA GLN A 122 7.06 23.60 16.50
C GLN A 122 8.17 22.70 15.95
N THR A 123 9.04 22.23 16.85
CA THR A 123 10.09 21.26 16.49
C THR A 123 9.51 19.85 16.44
N VAL A 124 9.91 19.07 15.44
CA VAL A 124 9.68 17.63 15.36
C VAL A 124 10.71 16.96 16.29
N ASP A 125 10.43 17.02 17.61
CA ASP A 125 11.19 16.33 18.65
C ASP A 125 10.52 14.99 19.02
N GLY A 126 10.75 14.46 20.21
CA GLY A 126 10.14 13.20 20.64
C GLY A 126 8.65 13.29 20.95
N THR A 127 8.11 14.49 21.21
CA THR A 127 6.69 14.68 21.59
C THR A 127 5.73 14.37 20.42
N PRO A 128 5.93 14.85 19.19
CA PRO A 128 5.16 14.45 18.01
C PRO A 128 5.13 12.94 17.75
N VAL A 129 6.24 12.25 18.02
CA VAL A 129 6.31 10.78 17.90
C VAL A 129 5.50 10.11 19.02
N LEU A 130 5.63 10.59 20.26
CA LEU A 130 4.82 10.12 21.39
C LEU A 130 3.33 10.31 21.12
N PHE A 131 2.93 11.45 20.52
CA PHE A 131 1.54 11.73 20.19
C PHE A 131 0.96 10.65 19.26
N PHE A 132 1.67 10.32 18.16
CA PHE A 132 1.26 9.22 17.29
C PHE A 132 1.13 7.90 18.05
N LEU A 133 2.13 7.54 18.87
CA LEU A 133 2.12 6.32 19.66
C LEU A 133 0.98 6.26 20.69
N ASN A 134 0.65 7.39 21.33
CA ASN A 134 -0.49 7.50 22.24
C ASN A 134 -1.82 7.32 21.51
N MET A 135 -1.97 7.95 20.34
CA MET A 135 -3.14 7.80 19.47
C MET A 135 -3.31 6.33 19.06
N TYR A 136 -2.23 5.70 18.61
CA TYR A 136 -2.24 4.30 18.18
C TYR A 136 -2.55 3.34 19.35
N LYS A 137 -2.12 3.69 20.58
CA LYS A 137 -2.47 2.91 21.78
C LYS A 137 -3.94 3.06 22.15
N ALA A 138 -4.52 4.22 21.91
CA ALA A 138 -5.92 4.52 22.24
C ALA A 138 -6.92 3.91 21.24
N GLU A 139 -6.57 3.89 19.96
CA GLU A 139 -7.43 3.48 18.85
C GLU A 139 -6.69 2.55 17.86
N PRO A 140 -6.24 1.36 18.31
CA PRO A 140 -5.43 0.50 17.46
C PRO A 140 -6.20 -0.01 16.24
N SER A 141 -7.47 -0.36 16.36
CA SER A 141 -8.31 -0.85 15.26
C SER A 141 -8.63 0.20 14.19
N GLU A 142 -8.41 1.46 14.52
CA GLU A 142 -8.58 2.59 13.60
C GLU A 142 -7.33 2.87 12.75
N PHE A 143 -6.33 2.01 12.81
CA PHE A 143 -5.13 2.12 11.97
C PHE A 143 -4.96 0.91 11.06
N CYS A 144 -4.85 1.15 9.75
CA CYS A 144 -5.01 0.11 8.72
C CYS A 144 -3.98 -1.03 8.77
N THR A 145 -2.77 -0.78 9.25
CA THR A 145 -1.75 -1.83 9.38
C THR A 145 -1.75 -2.52 10.74
N TYR A 146 -2.74 -2.24 11.59
CA TYR A 146 -2.82 -2.86 12.91
C TYR A 146 -3.00 -4.38 12.82
N SER A 147 -2.14 -5.08 13.50
CA SER A 147 -2.16 -6.54 13.61
C SER A 147 -2.19 -6.95 15.08
N LYS A 148 -3.35 -7.41 15.53
CA LYS A 148 -3.61 -7.72 16.95
C LYS A 148 -2.56 -8.66 17.55
N GLY A 149 -1.97 -8.25 18.67
CA GLY A 149 -0.96 -9.02 19.41
C GLY A 149 0.46 -8.92 18.83
N LEU A 150 0.70 -8.11 17.80
CA LEU A 150 2.00 -7.90 17.17
C LEU A 150 2.41 -6.43 17.19
N GLY A 151 3.72 -6.18 17.28
CA GLY A 151 4.32 -4.86 17.13
C GLY A 151 3.71 -3.76 17.99
N ILE A 152 3.53 -2.61 17.39
CA ILE A 152 2.91 -1.42 17.99
C ILE A 152 1.39 -1.49 17.76
N PRO A 153 0.56 -1.26 18.79
CA PRO A 153 0.91 -0.86 20.16
C PRO A 153 1.00 -2.03 21.15
N ASP A 154 0.70 -3.27 20.74
CA ASP A 154 0.42 -4.39 21.67
C ASP A 154 1.66 -4.93 22.37
N GLN A 155 2.80 -4.94 21.68
CA GLN A 155 4.08 -5.34 22.26
C GLN A 155 4.84 -4.20 22.93
N VAL A 156 4.28 -2.99 22.98
CA VAL A 156 4.92 -1.84 23.64
C VAL A 156 4.58 -1.84 25.15
N LYS A 157 5.61 -2.07 25.96
CA LYS A 157 5.52 -2.02 27.42
C LYS A 157 5.45 -0.59 27.96
N ASN A 158 6.29 0.29 27.47
CA ASN A 158 6.30 1.73 27.79
C ASN A 158 7.11 2.51 26.75
N VAL A 159 6.86 3.81 26.73
CA VAL A 159 7.59 4.79 25.92
C VAL A 159 8.16 5.87 26.83
N LYS A 160 9.41 6.28 26.57
CA LYS A 160 10.07 7.39 27.25
C LYS A 160 10.57 8.39 26.22
N VAL A 161 10.35 9.68 26.50
CA VAL A 161 10.84 10.80 25.68
C VAL A 161 11.87 11.59 26.46
N SER A 162 12.98 11.91 25.80
CA SER A 162 14.02 12.80 26.32
C SER A 162 14.54 13.68 25.17
N GLY A 163 14.04 14.91 25.08
CA GLY A 163 14.32 15.79 23.96
C GLY A 163 13.92 15.15 22.63
N ASN A 164 14.86 15.00 21.73
CA ASN A 164 14.65 14.39 20.40
C ASN A 164 14.61 12.86 20.43
N THR A 165 14.91 12.20 21.53
CA THR A 165 15.01 10.75 21.60
C THR A 165 13.76 10.14 22.22
N VAL A 166 13.17 9.18 21.51
CA VAL A 166 12.07 8.32 21.95
C VAL A 166 12.61 6.92 22.16
N THR A 167 12.44 6.38 23.36
CA THR A 167 12.82 5.01 23.69
C THR A 167 11.56 4.17 23.90
N ILE A 168 11.39 3.16 23.07
CA ILE A 168 10.29 2.20 23.09
C ILE A 168 10.80 0.92 23.73
N ASN A 169 10.22 0.50 24.86
CA ASN A 169 10.51 -0.78 25.47
C ASN A 169 9.41 -1.78 25.13
N LEU A 170 9.81 -2.94 24.66
CA LEU A 170 8.92 -3.98 24.16
C LEU A 170 8.78 -5.11 25.18
N THR A 171 7.71 -5.87 25.06
CA THR A 171 7.42 -7.06 25.91
C THR A 171 8.16 -8.30 25.43
N ALA A 172 8.59 -8.35 24.16
CA ALA A 172 9.33 -9.43 23.53
C ALA A 172 10.41 -8.90 22.59
N SER A 173 11.36 -9.74 22.23
CA SER A 173 12.35 -9.47 21.18
C SER A 173 11.66 -9.40 19.82
N VAL A 174 12.10 -8.48 18.97
CA VAL A 174 11.56 -8.29 17.61
C VAL A 174 12.66 -8.45 16.56
N ASN A 175 12.26 -8.77 15.34
CA ASN A 175 13.11 -8.66 14.17
C ASN A 175 13.35 -7.16 13.87
N PRO A 176 14.60 -6.66 13.94
CA PRO A 176 14.88 -5.25 13.68
C PRO A 176 14.47 -4.76 12.28
N LEU A 177 14.61 -5.61 11.25
CA LEU A 177 14.23 -5.27 9.88
C LEU A 177 12.72 -5.05 9.79
N TRP A 178 11.95 -6.07 10.15
CA TRP A 178 10.49 -5.95 10.17
C TRP A 178 10.01 -4.79 11.04
N PHE A 179 10.54 -4.65 12.25
CA PHE A 179 10.09 -3.61 13.17
C PHE A 179 10.40 -2.20 12.65
N THR A 180 11.53 -2.02 11.95
CA THR A 180 11.86 -0.76 11.28
C THR A 180 10.93 -0.51 10.10
N ASP A 181 10.75 -1.50 9.24
CA ASP A 181 10.12 -1.36 7.94
C ASP A 181 8.59 -1.37 8.02
N ASN A 182 8.00 -2.00 9.05
CA ASN A 182 6.53 -2.10 9.18
C ASN A 182 5.97 -1.45 10.44
N GLN A 183 6.76 -1.27 11.50
CA GLN A 183 6.24 -0.76 12.76
C GLN A 183 6.69 0.68 13.06
N LEU A 184 7.93 1.03 12.73
CA LEU A 184 8.41 2.40 12.88
C LEU A 184 8.14 3.25 11.64
N ALA A 185 8.08 2.65 10.47
CA ALA A 185 7.81 3.32 9.19
C ALA A 185 6.41 3.94 9.11
N VAL A 186 5.44 3.34 9.82
CA VAL A 186 4.06 3.88 9.86
C VAL A 186 3.93 5.16 10.71
N ILE A 187 4.92 5.45 11.55
CA ILE A 187 4.86 6.59 12.46
C ILE A 187 5.10 7.88 11.69
N THR A 188 4.09 8.71 11.59
CA THR A 188 4.21 10.08 11.13
C THR A 188 4.10 11.02 12.32
N PRO A 189 5.14 11.83 12.64
CA PRO A 189 5.11 12.75 13.76
C PRO A 189 3.91 13.71 13.67
N MET A 190 3.13 13.84 14.75
CA MET A 190 1.90 14.63 14.79
C MET A 190 2.14 15.95 15.52
N ALA A 191 1.78 17.08 14.90
CA ALA A 191 1.93 18.40 15.52
C ALA A 191 1.07 18.51 16.79
N SER A 192 1.62 19.12 17.86
CA SER A 192 0.86 19.30 19.12
C SER A 192 -0.36 20.20 18.97
N SER A 193 -0.42 21.02 17.91
CA SER A 193 -1.62 21.80 17.54
C SER A 193 -2.82 20.92 17.16
N TRP A 194 -2.62 19.63 16.91
CA TRP A 194 -3.68 18.63 16.68
C TRP A 194 -4.17 17.96 17.97
N ASP A 195 -3.52 18.18 19.12
CA ASP A 195 -4.01 17.72 20.43
C ASP A 195 -5.20 18.58 20.90
N ARG A 196 -6.35 18.38 20.22
CA ARG A 196 -7.54 19.22 20.35
C ARG A 196 -8.86 18.50 20.13
N THR A 197 -9.92 19.11 20.66
CA THR A 197 -11.32 18.75 20.40
C THR A 197 -12.10 20.04 20.12
N GLY A 198 -12.39 20.33 18.85
CA GLY A 198 -13.03 21.60 18.49
C GLY A 198 -12.19 22.82 18.91
N SER A 199 -12.70 23.63 19.84
CA SER A 199 -12.01 24.81 20.37
C SER A 199 -11.02 24.50 21.49
N SER A 200 -11.11 23.33 22.14
CA SER A 200 -10.23 22.93 23.24
C SER A 200 -8.89 22.45 22.69
N MET A 201 -7.80 23.03 23.17
CA MET A 201 -6.42 22.71 22.82
C MET A 201 -5.71 22.04 23.99
N ASN A 202 -4.63 21.30 23.73
CA ASN A 202 -3.80 20.62 24.73
C ASN A 202 -4.66 19.70 25.63
N VAL A 203 -5.41 18.81 24.96
CA VAL A 203 -6.35 17.89 25.63
C VAL A 203 -5.61 16.89 26.52
N GLY A 204 -4.36 16.55 26.17
CA GLY A 204 -3.50 15.66 26.95
C GLY A 204 -3.06 14.40 26.21
N CYS A 205 -3.46 14.22 24.97
CA CYS A 205 -3.03 13.08 24.15
C CYS A 205 -1.55 13.18 23.75
N ALA A 206 -1.11 14.37 23.31
CA ALA A 206 0.26 14.57 22.79
C ALA A 206 1.34 14.38 23.86
N THR A 207 1.08 14.77 25.10
CA THR A 207 2.08 14.82 26.19
C THR A 207 1.81 13.82 27.31
N GLY A 208 0.68 13.13 27.26
CA GLY A 208 0.27 12.17 28.27
C GLY A 208 1.20 10.95 28.34
N LYS A 209 1.28 10.33 29.51
CA LYS A 209 2.09 9.12 29.70
C LYS A 209 1.51 7.97 28.86
N TYR A 210 2.35 7.33 28.06
CA TYR A 210 1.96 6.19 27.23
C TYR A 210 1.23 5.11 28.02
N GLY A 211 0.04 4.74 27.55
CA GLY A 211 -0.78 3.68 28.14
C GLY A 211 -1.51 4.04 29.43
N ALA A 212 -1.41 5.28 29.94
CA ALA A 212 -2.20 5.72 31.09
C ALA A 212 -3.68 5.86 30.69
N ALA A 213 -4.60 5.46 31.58
CA ALA A 213 -6.04 5.49 31.30
C ALA A 213 -6.55 6.90 30.94
N SER A 214 -6.04 7.96 31.59
CA SER A 214 -6.34 9.34 31.22
C SER A 214 -5.88 9.69 29.82
N THR A 215 -4.64 9.32 29.45
CA THR A 215 -4.09 9.56 28.12
C THR A 215 -4.90 8.85 27.03
N ILE A 216 -5.27 7.58 27.27
CA ILE A 216 -6.13 6.83 26.35
C ILE A 216 -7.46 7.56 26.15
N ALA A 217 -8.15 7.94 27.24
CA ALA A 217 -9.44 8.64 27.17
C ALA A 217 -9.34 10.00 26.45
N ASP A 218 -8.24 10.72 26.63
CA ASP A 218 -8.01 12.00 25.95
C ASP A 218 -7.71 11.79 24.47
N CYS A 219 -6.89 10.77 24.10
CA CYS A 219 -6.62 10.43 22.71
C CYS A 219 -7.88 9.97 21.97
N GLN A 220 -8.78 9.24 22.61
CA GLN A 220 -10.07 8.86 22.02
C GLN A 220 -10.93 10.06 21.64
N LYS A 221 -10.96 11.09 22.49
CA LYS A 221 -11.65 12.35 22.18
C LYS A 221 -10.99 13.09 21.01
N VAL A 222 -9.65 13.16 21.02
CA VAL A 222 -8.86 13.79 19.95
C VAL A 222 -9.05 13.04 18.64
N TRP A 223 -8.96 11.72 18.65
CA TRP A 223 -9.22 10.87 17.47
C TRP A 223 -10.61 11.14 16.87
N LYS A 224 -11.65 11.05 17.68
CA LYS A 224 -13.02 11.30 17.23
C LYS A 224 -13.16 12.65 16.50
N TYR A 225 -12.52 13.69 17.04
CA TYR A 225 -12.55 15.03 16.42
C TYR A 225 -11.73 15.08 15.14
N LEU A 226 -10.47 14.63 15.17
CA LEU A 226 -9.58 14.69 14.01
C LEU A 226 -10.09 13.81 12.87
N ASN A 227 -10.57 12.61 13.16
CA ASN A 227 -11.13 11.71 12.15
C ASN A 227 -12.35 12.33 11.46
N ALA A 228 -13.26 12.97 12.19
CA ALA A 228 -14.37 13.68 11.60
C ALA A 228 -13.91 14.83 10.68
N GLN A 229 -12.90 15.61 11.11
CA GLN A 229 -12.35 16.69 10.30
C GLN A 229 -11.54 16.21 9.10
N SER A 230 -10.94 15.02 9.17
CA SER A 230 -10.13 14.42 8.09
C SER A 230 -10.96 13.93 6.92
N ASN A 231 -12.26 13.81 7.05
CA ASN A 231 -13.20 13.47 5.99
C ASN A 231 -13.86 14.70 5.35
N GLU A 232 -13.56 15.91 5.88
CA GLU A 232 -14.14 17.17 5.41
C GLU A 232 -13.17 17.89 4.47
N ILE A 233 -13.23 17.58 3.17
CA ILE A 233 -12.30 18.10 2.13
C ILE A 233 -12.17 19.63 2.20
N SER A 234 -13.26 20.34 2.49
CA SER A 234 -13.27 21.80 2.64
C SER A 234 -12.36 22.34 3.76
N THR A 235 -11.93 21.46 4.67
CA THR A 235 -11.04 21.83 5.78
C THR A 235 -9.55 21.60 5.48
N PHE A 236 -9.20 20.82 4.46
CA PHE A 236 -7.84 20.33 4.22
C PHE A 236 -6.81 21.45 4.04
N ALA A 237 -7.17 22.55 3.41
CA ALA A 237 -6.29 23.72 3.27
C ALA A 237 -6.29 24.65 4.52
N ASN A 238 -7.01 24.31 5.59
CA ASN A 238 -7.11 25.15 6.78
C ASN A 238 -5.80 25.16 7.59
N LYS A 239 -5.62 26.23 8.37
CA LYS A 239 -4.46 26.41 9.26
C LYS A 239 -4.27 25.24 10.24
N MET A 240 -5.34 24.56 10.64
CA MET A 240 -5.26 23.40 11.51
C MET A 240 -4.37 22.31 10.91
N TRP A 241 -4.66 21.89 9.67
CA TRP A 241 -3.88 20.87 8.98
C TRP A 241 -2.52 21.41 8.51
N GLN A 242 -2.55 22.60 7.89
CA GLN A 242 -1.37 23.18 7.27
C GLN A 242 -0.35 23.71 8.28
N GLY A 243 -0.72 23.87 9.56
CA GLY A 243 0.21 24.16 10.66
C GLY A 243 1.11 22.97 11.00
N GLY A 244 0.60 21.75 10.87
CA GLY A 244 1.32 20.50 11.16
C GLY A 244 2.13 19.94 10.00
N VAL A 245 2.37 20.70 8.93
CA VAL A 245 3.16 20.25 7.77
C VAL A 245 4.65 20.37 8.06
N ASP A 246 5.40 19.29 7.93
CA ASP A 246 6.87 19.24 8.02
C ASP A 246 7.55 18.78 6.71
N GLY A 247 6.74 18.47 5.69
CA GLY A 247 7.18 18.10 4.34
C GLY A 247 7.45 19.30 3.42
N PRO A 248 7.86 19.04 2.17
CA PRO A 248 8.25 20.07 1.21
C PRO A 248 7.09 20.87 0.62
N TRP A 249 5.84 20.42 0.77
CA TRP A 249 4.68 21.04 0.15
C TRP A 249 3.59 21.35 1.16
N LYS A 250 2.86 22.44 0.92
CA LYS A 250 1.67 22.85 1.69
C LYS A 250 0.48 22.86 0.76
N LEU A 251 -0.62 22.25 1.17
CA LEU A 251 -1.89 22.36 0.46
C LEU A 251 -2.47 23.75 0.65
N THR A 252 -2.82 24.41 -0.44
CA THR A 252 -3.38 25.77 -0.44
C THR A 252 -4.81 25.84 -0.97
N ALA A 253 -5.23 24.83 -1.74
CA ALA A 253 -6.60 24.67 -2.19
C ALA A 253 -6.89 23.21 -2.53
N MET A 254 -8.11 22.78 -2.28
CA MET A 254 -8.66 21.52 -2.76
C MET A 254 -10.15 21.69 -3.02
N ASP A 255 -10.66 21.14 -4.11
CA ASP A 255 -12.07 21.13 -4.45
C ASP A 255 -12.73 19.77 -4.23
N ASN A 256 -14.05 19.73 -4.31
CA ASN A 256 -14.82 18.50 -4.12
C ASN A 256 -14.70 17.50 -5.29
N LEU A 257 -14.00 17.87 -6.37
CA LEU A 257 -13.70 16.96 -7.48
C LEU A 257 -12.37 16.24 -7.27
N GLY A 258 -11.63 16.61 -6.21
CA GLY A 258 -10.32 16.04 -5.89
C GLY A 258 -9.13 16.85 -6.42
N ASN A 259 -9.35 17.94 -7.18
CA ASN A 259 -8.22 18.77 -7.62
C ASN A 259 -7.56 19.45 -6.42
N ALA A 260 -6.25 19.26 -6.28
CA ALA A 260 -5.49 19.84 -5.18
C ALA A 260 -4.38 20.76 -5.67
N THR A 261 -4.16 21.88 -4.99
CA THR A 261 -3.06 22.82 -5.28
C THR A 261 -2.13 22.92 -4.09
N PHE A 262 -0.86 22.67 -4.34
CA PHE A 262 0.21 22.77 -3.34
C PHE A 262 1.17 23.90 -3.70
N THR A 263 1.72 24.55 -2.69
CA THR A 263 2.82 25.49 -2.81
C THR A 263 4.04 24.98 -2.03
N ALA A 264 5.22 25.36 -2.52
CA ALA A 264 6.48 25.00 -1.86
C ALA A 264 6.49 25.50 -0.40
N ASN A 265 6.81 24.62 0.54
CA ASN A 265 6.95 24.95 1.96
C ASN A 265 8.31 25.59 2.20
N SER A 266 8.34 26.90 2.42
CA SER A 266 9.59 27.66 2.67
C SER A 266 10.27 27.28 3.99
N THR A 267 9.52 26.69 4.96
CA THR A 267 10.06 26.26 6.25
C THR A 267 10.50 24.80 6.28
N TYR A 268 10.33 24.06 5.18
CA TYR A 268 10.75 22.67 5.08
C TYR A 268 12.22 22.49 5.46
N SER A 269 12.50 21.60 6.41
CA SER A 269 13.84 21.39 6.98
C SER A 269 14.65 20.31 6.27
N GLY A 270 14.01 19.46 5.46
CA GLY A 270 14.67 18.35 4.77
C GLY A 270 15.69 18.78 3.70
N PRO A 271 16.43 17.82 3.14
CA PRO A 271 17.62 18.12 2.33
C PRO A 271 17.30 18.72 0.96
N GLN A 272 16.20 18.31 0.33
CA GLN A 272 15.84 18.76 -1.03
C GLN A 272 14.73 19.79 -0.98
N LYS A 273 15.05 21.03 -1.26
CA LYS A 273 14.06 22.11 -1.36
C LYS A 273 13.38 22.08 -2.72
N PRO A 274 12.04 22.34 -2.79
CA PRO A 274 11.34 22.43 -4.05
C PRO A 274 11.95 23.46 -5.01
N MET A 275 12.18 23.06 -6.25
CA MET A 275 12.62 23.94 -7.33
C MET A 275 11.45 24.53 -8.10
N ILE A 276 10.28 23.90 -8.03
CA ILE A 276 8.99 24.37 -8.57
C ILE A 276 8.24 25.06 -7.43
N LYS A 277 7.48 26.12 -7.72
CA LYS A 277 6.73 26.84 -6.69
C LYS A 277 5.34 26.26 -6.41
N THR A 278 4.71 25.71 -7.44
CA THR A 278 3.31 25.26 -7.39
C THR A 278 3.16 23.90 -8.07
N VAL A 279 2.49 22.98 -7.41
CA VAL A 279 2.07 21.69 -7.94
C VAL A 279 0.55 21.61 -7.90
N LYS A 280 -0.06 21.11 -8.96
CA LYS A 280 -1.48 20.78 -9.02
C LYS A 280 -1.65 19.28 -9.26
N LEU A 281 -2.40 18.63 -8.40
CA LEU A 281 -2.97 17.33 -8.69
C LEU A 281 -4.30 17.56 -9.40
N VAL A 282 -4.54 16.83 -10.48
CA VAL A 282 -5.71 17.00 -11.35
C VAL A 282 -6.47 15.68 -11.38
N ALA A 283 -7.70 15.72 -10.89
CA ALA A 283 -8.57 14.55 -10.81
C ALA A 283 -9.24 14.24 -12.15
N PHE A 284 -9.44 12.96 -12.44
CA PHE A 284 -10.11 12.48 -13.65
C PHE A 284 -11.17 11.42 -13.30
N THR A 285 -12.24 11.36 -14.09
CA THR A 285 -13.29 10.35 -13.96
C THR A 285 -13.04 9.11 -14.82
N SER A 286 -12.04 9.15 -15.70
CA SER A 286 -11.61 8.00 -16.52
C SER A 286 -10.20 8.21 -17.06
N SER A 287 -9.49 7.12 -17.34
CA SER A 287 -8.18 7.16 -18.00
C SER A 287 -8.25 7.78 -19.41
N ILE A 288 -9.39 7.67 -20.10
CA ILE A 288 -9.61 8.34 -21.40
C ILE A 288 -9.64 9.86 -21.24
N ALA A 289 -10.25 10.39 -20.18
CA ALA A 289 -10.26 11.83 -19.92
C ALA A 289 -8.84 12.35 -19.64
N GLU A 290 -8.05 11.61 -18.85
CA GLU A 290 -6.64 11.90 -18.60
C GLU A 290 -5.81 11.88 -19.90
N GLN A 291 -5.95 10.85 -20.72
CA GLN A 291 -5.26 10.69 -22.00
C GLN A 291 -5.53 11.88 -22.94
N ASN A 292 -6.78 12.36 -22.99
CA ASN A 292 -7.13 13.54 -23.79
C ASN A 292 -6.43 14.81 -23.30
N GLN A 293 -6.27 14.99 -21.98
CA GLN A 293 -5.54 16.13 -21.42
C GLN A 293 -4.02 16.02 -21.65
N LEU A 294 -3.46 14.81 -21.59
CA LEU A 294 -2.07 14.53 -21.98
C LEU A 294 -1.85 14.85 -23.46
N ALA A 295 -2.71 14.38 -24.35
CA ALA A 295 -2.64 14.67 -25.80
C ALA A 295 -2.69 16.19 -26.07
N GLY A 296 -3.52 16.93 -25.33
CA GLY A 296 -3.58 18.38 -25.36
C GLY A 296 -2.32 19.08 -24.84
N GLY A 297 -1.51 18.41 -24.01
CA GLY A 297 -0.33 18.98 -23.34
C GLY A 297 -0.68 19.78 -22.09
N ASN A 298 -1.83 19.52 -21.47
CA ASN A 298 -2.34 20.22 -20.28
C ASN A 298 -1.87 19.56 -18.97
N ILE A 299 -1.34 18.35 -19.03
CA ILE A 299 -0.78 17.60 -17.92
C ILE A 299 0.71 17.40 -18.17
N ASP A 300 1.56 17.67 -17.18
CA ASP A 300 3.01 17.51 -17.29
C ASP A 300 3.48 16.10 -16.93
N LEU A 301 2.77 15.42 -15.99
CA LEU A 301 3.05 14.08 -15.53
C LEU A 301 1.72 13.33 -15.33
N GLY A 302 1.56 12.18 -15.98
CA GLY A 302 0.34 11.38 -15.92
C GLY A 302 0.58 9.98 -16.46
N ALA A 303 -0.50 9.27 -16.81
CA ALA A 303 -0.45 7.93 -17.34
C ALA A 303 -1.37 7.77 -18.55
N VAL A 304 -1.07 6.81 -19.41
CA VAL A 304 -2.00 6.31 -20.41
C VAL A 304 -2.38 4.87 -20.08
N ASP A 305 -3.62 4.51 -20.35
CA ASP A 305 -4.05 3.12 -20.17
C ASP A 305 -3.24 2.19 -21.10
N PRO A 306 -2.73 1.05 -20.63
CA PRO A 306 -1.97 0.11 -21.48
C PRO A 306 -2.68 -0.29 -22.75
N SER A 307 -4.03 -0.28 -22.79
CA SER A 307 -4.82 -0.65 -23.99
C SER A 307 -4.51 0.18 -25.23
N VAL A 308 -4.01 1.41 -25.09
CA VAL A 308 -3.62 2.28 -26.21
C VAL A 308 -2.15 2.12 -26.62
N LEU A 309 -1.34 1.41 -25.84
CA LEU A 309 0.06 1.18 -26.13
C LEU A 309 0.20 0.07 -27.18
N THR A 310 0.98 0.30 -28.22
CA THR A 310 1.12 -0.61 -29.37
C THR A 310 2.45 -1.36 -29.39
N GLN A 311 3.40 -0.93 -28.57
CA GLN A 311 4.73 -1.55 -28.48
C GLN A 311 4.86 -2.32 -27.16
N PRO A 312 5.67 -3.41 -27.14
CA PRO A 312 5.95 -4.11 -25.89
C PRO A 312 6.57 -3.19 -24.85
N ALA A 313 6.30 -3.49 -23.57
CA ALA A 313 6.92 -2.80 -22.46
C ALA A 313 8.46 -2.80 -22.61
N PRO A 314 9.14 -1.65 -22.43
CA PRO A 314 10.58 -1.60 -22.42
C PRO A 314 11.15 -2.34 -21.20
N ALA A 315 12.44 -2.68 -21.27
CA ALA A 315 13.13 -3.14 -20.06
C ALA A 315 13.03 -2.09 -18.94
N PRO A 316 12.98 -2.51 -17.67
CA PRO A 316 12.88 -1.58 -16.53
C PRO A 316 13.92 -0.45 -16.61
N GLY A 317 13.47 0.79 -16.39
CA GLY A 317 14.31 1.99 -16.46
C GLY A 317 14.69 2.45 -17.87
N LYS A 318 14.17 1.84 -18.92
CA LYS A 318 14.31 2.32 -20.31
C LYS A 318 13.07 3.10 -20.74
N ALA A 319 13.27 4.08 -21.62
CA ALA A 319 12.16 4.79 -22.22
C ALA A 319 11.39 3.85 -23.16
N GLY A 320 10.06 3.83 -23.03
CA GLY A 320 9.15 3.11 -23.92
C GLY A 320 8.80 3.91 -25.18
N ALA A 321 8.21 3.22 -26.14
CA ALA A 321 7.57 3.87 -27.28
C ALA A 321 6.18 4.35 -26.83
N ASN A 322 5.97 5.67 -26.88
CA ASN A 322 4.73 6.29 -26.45
C ASN A 322 3.58 6.05 -27.42
N TRP A 323 2.38 6.18 -26.92
CA TRP A 323 1.18 6.33 -27.72
C TRP A 323 1.31 7.50 -28.70
N SER A 324 1.03 7.24 -30.00
CA SER A 324 1.16 8.25 -31.05
C SER A 324 0.30 9.52 -30.81
N GLY A 325 -0.82 9.38 -30.08
CA GLY A 325 -1.69 10.49 -29.70
C GLY A 325 -1.03 11.57 -28.86
N LEU A 326 0.12 11.27 -28.21
CA LEU A 326 0.89 12.26 -27.45
C LEU A 326 1.78 13.16 -28.32
N ASN A 327 1.78 12.96 -29.64
CA ASN A 327 2.48 13.79 -30.61
C ASN A 327 3.98 14.01 -30.30
N GLY A 328 4.63 13.03 -29.70
CA GLY A 328 6.04 13.07 -29.33
C GLY A 328 6.40 14.07 -28.23
N LYS A 329 5.43 14.62 -27.50
CA LYS A 329 5.68 15.61 -26.41
C LYS A 329 6.18 14.97 -25.11
N TYR A 330 5.96 13.68 -24.91
CA TYR A 330 6.24 12.96 -23.65
C TYR A 330 7.30 11.89 -23.82
N ASN A 331 7.87 11.48 -22.70
CA ASN A 331 8.63 10.25 -22.54
C ASN A 331 7.81 9.31 -21.65
N LEU A 332 7.67 8.06 -22.08
CA LEU A 332 7.11 6.99 -21.25
C LEU A 332 8.20 6.43 -20.34
N VAL A 333 7.96 6.43 -19.04
CA VAL A 333 8.80 5.78 -18.03
C VAL A 333 8.02 4.60 -17.46
N VAL A 334 8.59 3.42 -17.53
CA VAL A 334 7.98 2.18 -17.03
C VAL A 334 8.77 1.66 -15.84
N VAL A 335 8.07 1.34 -14.76
CA VAL A 335 8.67 0.96 -13.48
C VAL A 335 7.92 -0.25 -12.90
N PRO A 336 8.61 -1.34 -12.50
CA PRO A 336 7.98 -2.37 -11.70
C PRO A 336 7.60 -1.78 -10.33
N THR A 337 6.36 -1.97 -9.89
CA THR A 337 5.90 -1.54 -8.57
C THR A 337 6.31 -2.54 -7.49
N PHE A 338 6.50 -2.07 -6.26
CA PHE A 338 6.74 -2.94 -5.10
C PHE A 338 5.40 -3.35 -4.50
N SER A 339 4.68 -4.18 -5.26
CA SER A 339 3.31 -4.58 -4.98
C SER A 339 3.05 -6.00 -5.48
N ASN A 340 1.93 -6.55 -5.09
CA ASN A 340 1.28 -7.69 -5.75
C ASN A 340 -0.03 -7.22 -6.39
N ASN A 341 -0.67 -8.07 -7.21
CA ASN A 341 -2.00 -7.84 -7.73
C ASN A 341 -2.90 -9.03 -7.48
N TYR A 342 -4.14 -8.76 -7.08
CA TYR A 342 -5.10 -9.80 -6.76
C TYR A 342 -6.55 -9.32 -6.76
N MET A 343 -7.46 -10.25 -6.97
CA MET A 343 -8.87 -10.10 -6.61
C MET A 343 -9.08 -10.54 -5.16
N ASN A 344 -9.67 -9.67 -4.34
CA ASN A 344 -9.99 -9.97 -2.96
C ASN A 344 -11.20 -10.92 -2.89
N LEU A 345 -11.13 -11.93 -2.00
CA LEU A 345 -12.19 -12.90 -1.76
C LEU A 345 -12.89 -12.62 -0.44
N ASN A 346 -14.22 -12.61 -0.44
CA ASN A 346 -15.02 -12.42 0.77
C ASN A 346 -15.36 -13.75 1.42
N PHE A 347 -14.69 -14.09 2.52
CA PHE A 347 -14.93 -15.28 3.34
C PHE A 347 -16.00 -15.06 4.42
N GLY A 348 -16.60 -13.87 4.49
CA GLY A 348 -17.55 -13.46 5.52
C GLY A 348 -18.94 -14.08 5.37
N LYS A 349 -20.01 -13.27 5.51
CA LYS A 349 -21.39 -13.75 5.55
C LYS A 349 -22.18 -13.60 4.24
N ASN A 350 -21.54 -13.26 3.14
CA ASN A 350 -22.19 -13.13 1.84
C ASN A 350 -22.56 -14.49 1.23
N PRO A 351 -23.47 -14.53 0.25
CA PRO A 351 -23.97 -15.78 -0.32
C PRO A 351 -22.91 -16.68 -0.96
N GLY A 352 -21.88 -16.10 -1.58
CA GLY A 352 -20.80 -16.84 -2.22
C GLY A 352 -19.70 -17.33 -1.27
N ALA A 353 -19.68 -16.87 -0.01
CA ALA A 353 -18.64 -17.24 0.95
C ALA A 353 -18.52 -18.76 1.13
N LYS A 354 -19.63 -19.50 1.14
CA LYS A 354 -19.62 -20.97 1.24
C LYS A 354 -18.83 -21.64 0.11
N PHE A 355 -18.82 -21.05 -1.08
CA PHE A 355 -18.03 -21.53 -2.22
C PHE A 355 -16.57 -21.16 -2.05
N LEU A 356 -16.27 -19.90 -1.70
CA LEU A 356 -14.92 -19.39 -1.52
C LEU A 356 -14.19 -20.03 -0.34
N GLN A 357 -14.89 -20.52 0.67
CA GLN A 357 -14.30 -21.32 1.77
C GLN A 357 -13.74 -22.67 1.29
N GLN A 358 -14.19 -23.21 0.15
CA GLN A 358 -13.70 -24.45 -0.42
C GLN A 358 -12.39 -24.18 -1.21
N LEU A 359 -11.27 -24.74 -0.74
CA LEU A 359 -9.98 -24.51 -1.40
C LEU A 359 -10.00 -24.93 -2.88
N TYR A 360 -10.58 -26.10 -3.19
CA TYR A 360 -10.64 -26.58 -4.57
C TYR A 360 -11.42 -25.65 -5.51
N ILE A 361 -12.41 -24.89 -5.01
CA ILE A 361 -13.11 -23.87 -5.82
C ILE A 361 -12.16 -22.73 -6.12
N ARG A 362 -11.41 -22.21 -5.13
CA ARG A 362 -10.41 -21.17 -5.38
C ARG A 362 -9.33 -21.64 -6.34
N GLN A 363 -8.91 -22.91 -6.24
CA GLN A 363 -7.97 -23.54 -7.20
C GLN A 363 -8.54 -23.61 -8.62
N ALA A 364 -9.83 -23.98 -8.77
CA ALA A 364 -10.50 -23.99 -10.06
C ALA A 364 -10.62 -22.58 -10.67
N LEU A 365 -10.95 -21.58 -9.83
CA LEU A 365 -10.98 -20.17 -10.24
C LEU A 365 -9.59 -19.70 -10.69
N GLN A 366 -8.53 -19.95 -9.92
CA GLN A 366 -7.16 -19.56 -10.29
C GLN A 366 -6.65 -20.29 -11.55
N LEU A 367 -6.96 -21.59 -11.71
CA LEU A 367 -6.65 -22.35 -12.92
C LEU A 367 -7.34 -21.81 -14.18
N SER A 368 -8.37 -21.00 -14.02
CA SER A 368 -9.13 -20.40 -15.13
C SER A 368 -8.85 -18.91 -15.34
N ILE A 369 -7.83 -18.35 -14.69
CA ILE A 369 -7.32 -17.01 -14.98
C ILE A 369 -6.18 -17.12 -15.98
N ASN A 370 -6.41 -16.70 -17.23
CA ASN A 370 -5.43 -16.77 -18.30
C ASN A 370 -4.48 -15.56 -18.27
N GLN A 371 -3.62 -15.49 -17.24
CA GLN A 371 -2.69 -14.37 -17.09
C GLN A 371 -1.86 -14.09 -18.37
N PRO A 372 -1.28 -15.07 -19.08
CA PRO A 372 -0.56 -14.81 -20.32
C PRO A 372 -1.40 -14.10 -21.39
N LEU A 373 -2.68 -14.47 -21.54
CA LEU A 373 -3.59 -13.85 -22.51
C LEU A 373 -3.97 -12.43 -22.08
N ILE A 374 -4.27 -12.23 -20.79
CA ILE A 374 -4.57 -10.93 -20.19
C ILE A 374 -3.38 -9.98 -20.37
N ILE A 375 -2.17 -10.41 -20.02
CA ILE A 375 -0.93 -9.62 -20.20
C ILE A 375 -0.78 -9.19 -21.66
N LYS A 376 -0.99 -10.10 -22.60
CA LYS A 376 -0.84 -9.81 -24.03
C LYS A 376 -1.92 -8.87 -24.55
N ASN A 377 -3.19 -9.15 -24.24
CA ASN A 377 -4.33 -8.53 -24.92
C ASN A 377 -4.85 -7.28 -24.18
N ALA A 378 -5.05 -7.37 -22.88
CA ALA A 378 -5.55 -6.25 -22.06
C ALA A 378 -4.40 -5.30 -21.68
N LEU A 379 -3.28 -5.84 -21.19
CA LEU A 379 -2.18 -5.05 -20.63
C LEU A 379 -1.02 -4.81 -21.62
N LYS A 380 -1.14 -5.24 -22.88
CA LYS A 380 -0.16 -4.98 -23.96
C LYS A 380 1.30 -5.30 -23.60
N ASN A 381 1.51 -6.32 -22.78
CA ASN A 381 2.79 -6.73 -22.17
C ASN A 381 3.38 -5.73 -21.15
N TYR A 382 2.58 -4.81 -20.61
CA TYR A 382 2.94 -3.91 -19.51
C TYR A 382 2.54 -4.52 -18.16
N ALA A 383 2.80 -5.81 -17.99
CA ALA A 383 2.54 -6.54 -16.75
C ALA A 383 3.44 -7.77 -16.64
N VAL A 384 3.55 -8.29 -15.42
CA VAL A 384 4.21 -9.57 -15.13
C VAL A 384 3.20 -10.52 -14.47
N PRO A 385 3.31 -11.85 -14.69
CA PRO A 385 2.43 -12.79 -13.99
C PRO A 385 2.78 -12.87 -12.50
N THR A 386 1.74 -13.04 -11.66
CA THR A 386 1.90 -13.24 -10.22
C THR A 386 1.13 -14.47 -9.74
N TRP A 387 1.58 -15.08 -8.65
CA TRP A 387 0.95 -16.26 -8.05
C TRP A 387 1.20 -16.41 -6.55
N SER A 388 1.74 -15.39 -5.92
CA SER A 388 1.92 -15.35 -4.47
C SER A 388 1.74 -13.94 -3.95
N GLU A 389 1.63 -13.81 -2.65
CA GLU A 389 1.49 -12.53 -1.99
C GLU A 389 2.79 -11.70 -2.04
N LEU A 390 3.96 -12.34 -2.21
CA LEU A 390 5.22 -11.62 -2.30
C LEU A 390 5.36 -10.84 -3.62
N PRO A 391 5.79 -9.55 -3.57
CA PRO A 391 6.07 -8.80 -4.78
C PRO A 391 7.10 -9.50 -5.67
N PRO A 392 6.92 -9.53 -7.00
CA PRO A 392 7.93 -10.08 -7.91
C PRO A 392 9.30 -9.41 -7.79
N SER A 393 9.33 -8.16 -7.32
CA SER A 393 10.56 -7.38 -7.08
C SER A 393 11.18 -7.61 -5.70
N THR A 394 10.62 -8.49 -4.86
CA THR A 394 11.22 -8.85 -3.56
C THR A 394 12.60 -9.45 -3.78
N PRO A 395 13.65 -8.95 -3.07
CA PRO A 395 15.01 -9.45 -3.25
C PRO A 395 15.11 -10.97 -3.06
N ALA A 396 15.84 -11.67 -3.92
CA ALA A 396 16.00 -13.12 -3.88
C ALA A 396 16.61 -13.64 -2.55
N SER A 397 17.36 -12.79 -1.83
CA SER A 397 17.86 -13.09 -0.49
C SER A 397 16.73 -13.34 0.52
N GLU A 398 15.60 -12.67 0.33
CA GLU A 398 14.43 -12.73 1.20
C GLU A 398 13.36 -13.67 0.66
N SER A 399 13.13 -13.68 -0.67
CA SER A 399 12.05 -14.46 -1.29
C SER A 399 12.50 -15.83 -1.81
N GLY A 400 13.54 -15.89 -2.64
CA GLY A 400 13.87 -17.11 -3.41
C GLY A 400 12.84 -17.39 -4.51
N THR A 401 12.78 -18.65 -4.97
CA THR A 401 11.84 -19.07 -6.03
C THR A 401 10.55 -19.62 -5.42
N ILE A 402 9.41 -19.07 -5.83
CA ILE A 402 8.07 -19.58 -5.53
C ILE A 402 7.55 -20.28 -6.80
N THR A 403 7.12 -21.53 -6.64
CA THR A 403 6.56 -22.30 -7.74
C THR A 403 5.10 -21.94 -7.97
N GLN A 404 4.71 -21.68 -9.21
CA GLN A 404 3.31 -21.46 -9.58
C GLN A 404 2.52 -22.78 -9.48
N PRO A 405 1.57 -22.92 -8.52
CA PRO A 405 0.88 -24.19 -8.33
C PRO A 405 -0.29 -24.39 -9.32
N TYR A 406 -0.90 -23.31 -9.81
CA TYR A 406 -2.13 -23.35 -10.61
C TYR A 406 -1.98 -22.58 -11.93
N PRO A 407 -1.12 -23.08 -12.87
CA PRO A 407 -1.01 -22.48 -14.21
C PRO A 407 -2.32 -22.68 -14.98
N PHE A 408 -2.67 -21.71 -15.82
CA PHE A 408 -3.91 -21.69 -16.59
C PHE A 408 -4.22 -23.04 -17.28
N SER A 409 -5.40 -23.58 -16.99
CA SER A 409 -5.93 -24.77 -17.63
C SER A 409 -7.43 -24.96 -17.35
N LEU A 410 -8.28 -24.56 -18.26
CA LEU A 410 -9.73 -24.80 -18.15
C LEU A 410 -10.06 -26.29 -18.02
N THR A 411 -9.29 -27.18 -18.66
CA THR A 411 -9.48 -28.62 -18.55
C THR A 411 -9.25 -29.12 -17.12
N LYS A 412 -8.18 -28.67 -16.45
CA LYS A 412 -7.91 -29.03 -15.04
C LYS A 412 -8.95 -28.43 -14.10
N ALA A 413 -9.35 -27.18 -14.34
CA ALA A 413 -10.39 -26.52 -13.56
C ALA A 413 -11.73 -27.27 -13.64
N ALA A 414 -12.15 -27.64 -14.87
CA ALA A 414 -13.37 -28.41 -15.08
C ALA A 414 -13.31 -29.81 -14.43
N ALA A 415 -12.17 -30.50 -14.54
CA ALA A 415 -11.97 -31.80 -13.91
C ALA A 415 -12.07 -31.69 -12.38
N LEU A 416 -11.40 -30.69 -11.78
CA LEU A 416 -11.41 -30.45 -10.34
C LEU A 416 -12.82 -30.19 -9.80
N LEU A 417 -13.61 -29.37 -10.48
CA LEU A 417 -15.01 -29.11 -10.12
C LEU A 417 -15.86 -30.39 -10.23
N LYS A 418 -15.69 -31.14 -11.34
CA LYS A 418 -16.40 -32.41 -11.54
C LYS A 418 -16.06 -33.44 -10.46
N ASP A 419 -14.80 -33.56 -10.09
CA ASP A 419 -14.32 -34.51 -9.07
C ASP A 419 -14.90 -34.20 -7.68
N HIS A 420 -15.29 -32.94 -7.45
CA HIS A 420 -15.99 -32.49 -6.25
C HIS A 420 -17.52 -32.39 -6.40
N GLY A 421 -18.11 -33.18 -7.33
CA GLY A 421 -19.56 -33.35 -7.40
C GLY A 421 -20.31 -32.20 -8.08
N TRP A 422 -19.63 -31.35 -8.85
CA TRP A 422 -20.29 -30.35 -9.68
C TRP A 422 -20.65 -30.92 -11.04
N THR A 423 -21.89 -30.71 -11.47
CA THR A 423 -22.37 -31.16 -12.78
C THR A 423 -23.04 -30.00 -13.53
N LYS A 424 -22.96 -30.01 -14.87
CA LYS A 424 -23.66 -29.01 -15.67
C LYS A 424 -25.16 -29.27 -15.71
N SER A 425 -25.94 -28.22 -15.42
CA SER A 425 -27.39 -28.16 -15.64
C SER A 425 -27.68 -26.94 -16.52
N GLY A 426 -27.95 -27.18 -17.80
CA GLY A 426 -27.95 -26.13 -18.80
C GLY A 426 -26.54 -25.50 -18.92
N VAL A 427 -26.45 -24.17 -18.71
CA VAL A 427 -25.20 -23.42 -18.77
C VAL A 427 -24.48 -23.33 -17.41
N SER A 428 -25.15 -23.73 -16.31
CA SER A 428 -24.64 -23.53 -14.95
C SER A 428 -24.12 -24.81 -14.32
N LEU A 429 -23.14 -24.68 -13.43
CA LEU A 429 -22.69 -25.74 -12.54
C LEU A 429 -23.60 -25.81 -11.32
N VAL A 430 -24.12 -27.02 -11.03
CA VAL A 430 -24.92 -27.31 -9.86
C VAL A 430 -24.27 -28.40 -9.02
N CYS A 431 -24.41 -28.29 -7.69
CA CYS A 431 -23.96 -29.31 -6.78
C CYS A 431 -24.84 -30.55 -6.89
N SER A 432 -24.29 -31.66 -7.32
CA SER A 432 -24.96 -32.98 -7.40
C SER A 432 -24.56 -33.90 -6.24
N LYS A 433 -23.49 -33.58 -5.52
CA LYS A 433 -22.99 -34.41 -4.42
C LYS A 433 -22.68 -33.52 -3.19
N PRO A 434 -23.75 -33.13 -2.43
CA PRO A 434 -23.57 -32.34 -1.22
C PRO A 434 -22.85 -33.16 -0.13
N GLY A 435 -22.12 -32.49 0.76
CA GLY A 435 -21.40 -33.12 1.85
C GLY A 435 -20.03 -32.51 2.09
N THR A 436 -19.26 -33.10 3.02
CA THR A 436 -17.93 -32.63 3.42
C THR A 436 -16.82 -33.65 3.16
N GLY A 437 -17.14 -34.71 2.42
CA GLY A 437 -16.13 -35.70 1.98
C GLY A 437 -15.20 -35.12 0.91
N ALA A 438 -14.08 -35.79 0.69
CA ALA A 438 -13.00 -35.32 -0.21
C ALA A 438 -13.45 -35.10 -1.66
N THR A 439 -14.59 -35.65 -2.07
CA THR A 439 -15.16 -35.51 -3.43
C THR A 439 -16.55 -34.86 -3.41
N ASP A 440 -16.95 -34.24 -2.31
CA ASP A 440 -18.26 -33.57 -2.17
C ASP A 440 -18.11 -32.08 -2.46
N CYS A 441 -19.26 -31.40 -2.70
CA CYS A 441 -19.27 -29.97 -2.98
C CYS A 441 -18.76 -29.09 -1.82
N GLY A 442 -18.79 -29.61 -0.60
CA GLY A 442 -18.23 -28.90 0.57
C GLY A 442 -19.27 -28.43 1.58
N ALA A 443 -18.78 -27.97 2.71
CA ALA A 443 -19.61 -27.52 3.82
C ALA A 443 -20.52 -26.35 3.42
N GLY A 444 -21.80 -26.42 3.81
CA GLY A 444 -22.79 -25.37 3.55
C GLY A 444 -23.33 -25.33 2.12
N ILE A 445 -22.91 -26.26 1.25
CA ILE A 445 -23.37 -26.37 -0.14
C ILE A 445 -24.42 -27.49 -0.24
N ALA A 446 -25.64 -27.15 -0.63
CA ALA A 446 -26.74 -28.09 -0.76
C ALA A 446 -26.85 -28.68 -2.18
N ALA A 447 -27.54 -29.81 -2.31
CA ALA A 447 -27.89 -30.37 -3.64
C ALA A 447 -28.69 -29.34 -4.44
N GLY A 448 -28.33 -29.14 -5.69
CA GLY A 448 -28.95 -28.16 -6.58
C GLY A 448 -28.45 -26.71 -6.40
N ASP A 449 -27.60 -26.43 -5.44
CA ASP A 449 -26.96 -25.11 -5.35
C ASP A 449 -26.16 -24.81 -6.63
N VAL A 450 -26.41 -23.64 -7.20
CA VAL A 450 -25.70 -23.14 -8.37
C VAL A 450 -24.39 -22.47 -7.90
N LEU A 451 -23.26 -22.80 -8.51
CA LEU A 451 -22.03 -22.08 -8.27
C LEU A 451 -22.14 -20.69 -8.90
N LYS A 452 -22.52 -19.73 -8.07
CA LYS A 452 -22.80 -18.35 -8.46
C LYS A 452 -21.97 -17.39 -7.61
N LEU A 453 -21.32 -16.41 -8.27
CA LEU A 453 -20.46 -15.40 -7.65
C LEU A 453 -20.86 -14.00 -8.10
N ASN A 454 -20.90 -13.05 -7.16
CA ASN A 454 -21.07 -11.63 -7.41
C ASN A 454 -19.69 -10.94 -7.41
N ILE A 455 -19.40 -10.20 -8.48
CA ILE A 455 -18.11 -9.58 -8.70
C ILE A 455 -18.28 -8.07 -8.77
N GLU A 456 -17.39 -7.32 -8.11
CA GLU A 456 -17.30 -5.89 -8.35
C GLU A 456 -15.87 -5.50 -8.72
N TRP A 457 -15.73 -4.52 -9.64
CA TRP A 457 -14.43 -3.95 -9.92
C TRP A 457 -14.47 -2.44 -10.15
N TYR A 458 -13.30 -1.83 -10.05
CA TYR A 458 -13.06 -0.43 -10.25
C TYR A 458 -13.32 -0.01 -11.69
N SER A 459 -14.12 1.04 -11.89
CA SER A 459 -14.58 1.52 -13.21
C SER A 459 -13.69 2.59 -13.81
N GLY A 460 -13.74 2.74 -15.13
CA GLY A 460 -13.07 3.84 -15.86
C GLY A 460 -11.67 3.51 -16.36
N ILE A 461 -11.27 2.24 -16.27
CA ILE A 461 -9.98 1.71 -16.72
C ILE A 461 -10.23 0.63 -17.79
N PRO A 462 -10.09 0.93 -19.10
CA PRO A 462 -10.40 -0.01 -20.17
C PRO A 462 -9.60 -1.31 -20.13
N SER A 463 -8.33 -1.26 -19.69
CA SER A 463 -7.51 -2.47 -19.55
C SER A 463 -8.06 -3.39 -18.46
N LEU A 464 -8.50 -2.84 -17.32
CA LEU A 464 -9.13 -3.62 -16.24
C LEU A 464 -10.48 -4.20 -16.66
N ASP A 465 -11.32 -3.41 -17.36
CA ASP A 465 -12.59 -3.93 -17.92
C ASP A 465 -12.32 -5.12 -18.87
N SER A 466 -11.29 -5.02 -19.70
CA SER A 466 -10.89 -6.09 -20.63
C SER A 466 -10.37 -7.34 -19.90
N GLU A 467 -9.60 -7.15 -18.82
CA GLU A 467 -9.11 -8.21 -17.94
C GLU A 467 -10.27 -8.94 -17.26
N MET A 468 -11.16 -8.21 -16.59
CA MET A 468 -12.29 -8.78 -15.86
C MET A 468 -13.27 -9.50 -16.78
N ASN A 469 -13.53 -8.96 -17.97
CA ASN A 469 -14.36 -9.63 -18.97
C ASN A 469 -13.72 -10.95 -19.46
N ALA A 470 -12.42 -10.98 -19.69
CA ALA A 470 -11.72 -12.21 -20.09
C ALA A 470 -11.80 -13.31 -18.99
N ILE A 471 -11.68 -12.92 -17.71
CA ILE A 471 -11.83 -13.83 -16.57
C ILE A 471 -13.26 -14.37 -16.49
N ILE A 472 -14.26 -13.50 -16.62
CA ILE A 472 -15.68 -13.85 -16.57
C ILE A 472 -16.05 -14.80 -17.72
N ASP A 473 -15.51 -14.58 -18.92
CA ASP A 473 -15.73 -15.44 -20.08
C ASP A 473 -15.18 -16.86 -19.84
N ASP A 474 -13.98 -16.98 -19.26
CA ASP A 474 -13.41 -18.28 -18.89
C ASP A 474 -14.22 -18.98 -17.79
N TRP A 475 -14.70 -18.25 -16.77
CA TRP A 475 -15.57 -18.80 -15.73
C TRP A 475 -16.93 -19.22 -16.28
N THR A 476 -17.52 -18.45 -17.19
CA THR A 476 -18.78 -18.81 -17.90
C THR A 476 -18.59 -20.08 -18.74
N THR A 477 -17.45 -20.24 -19.40
CA THR A 477 -17.10 -21.45 -20.16
C THR A 477 -17.08 -22.70 -19.26
N LEU A 478 -16.61 -22.56 -18.02
CA LEU A 478 -16.67 -23.63 -17.02
C LEU A 478 -18.10 -23.92 -16.54
N GLY A 479 -19.01 -22.96 -16.67
CA GLY A 479 -20.39 -23.02 -16.17
C GLY A 479 -20.57 -22.36 -14.81
N ILE A 480 -19.60 -21.55 -14.36
CA ILE A 480 -19.73 -20.71 -13.17
C ILE A 480 -20.62 -19.52 -13.54
N THR A 481 -21.67 -19.31 -12.77
CA THR A 481 -22.59 -18.19 -12.99
C THR A 481 -22.05 -16.95 -12.28
N THR A 482 -21.97 -15.83 -13.01
CA THR A 482 -21.50 -14.57 -12.42
C THR A 482 -22.55 -13.46 -12.57
N THR A 483 -22.58 -12.56 -11.59
CA THR A 483 -23.19 -11.24 -11.72
C THR A 483 -22.12 -10.21 -11.37
N HIS A 484 -22.18 -9.03 -11.98
CA HIS A 484 -21.13 -8.03 -11.75
C HIS A 484 -21.69 -6.60 -11.73
N SER A 485 -20.92 -5.73 -11.06
CA SER A 485 -21.10 -4.28 -11.03
C SER A 485 -19.74 -3.59 -11.03
N THR A 486 -19.74 -2.28 -11.31
CA THR A 486 -18.54 -1.46 -11.25
C THR A 486 -18.78 -0.24 -10.36
N GLY A 487 -17.72 0.22 -9.68
CA GLY A 487 -17.76 1.38 -8.79
C GLY A 487 -16.57 2.32 -9.02
N THR A 488 -16.57 3.48 -8.35
CA THR A 488 -15.36 4.32 -8.26
C THR A 488 -14.29 3.58 -7.47
N PHE A 489 -13.03 4.02 -7.58
CA PHE A 489 -11.93 3.44 -6.80
C PHE A 489 -12.23 3.44 -5.30
N ASP A 490 -12.62 4.59 -4.74
CA ASP A 490 -12.91 4.71 -3.31
C ASP A 490 -14.11 3.86 -2.88
N ALA A 491 -15.17 3.79 -3.72
CA ALA A 491 -16.32 2.96 -3.43
C ALA A 491 -15.94 1.47 -3.44
N THR A 492 -15.18 1.03 -4.45
CA THR A 492 -14.77 -0.37 -4.58
C THR A 492 -13.74 -0.75 -3.51
N ALA A 493 -12.69 0.04 -3.32
CA ALA A 493 -11.67 -0.22 -2.29
C ALA A 493 -12.23 -0.10 -0.87
N GLY A 494 -13.23 0.77 -0.64
CA GLY A 494 -13.88 0.93 0.66
C GLY A 494 -14.99 -0.09 0.94
N ALA A 495 -15.71 -0.55 -0.08
CA ALA A 495 -16.83 -1.49 0.06
C ALA A 495 -16.42 -2.97 0.01
N CYS A 496 -15.34 -3.29 -0.71
CA CYS A 496 -14.79 -4.65 -0.81
C CYS A 496 -14.33 -5.26 0.53
N PRO A 497 -13.89 -4.49 1.53
CA PRO A 497 -13.60 -5.04 2.84
C PRO A 497 -14.87 -5.54 3.55
N SER A 498 -15.13 -6.83 3.50
CA SER A 498 -16.25 -7.47 4.19
C SER A 498 -16.25 -7.25 5.71
N ALA A 499 -15.10 -6.91 6.29
CA ALA A 499 -14.94 -6.56 7.69
C ALA A 499 -15.66 -5.25 8.05
N TYR A 500 -15.80 -4.32 7.10
CA TYR A 500 -16.35 -2.97 7.33
C TYR A 500 -17.79 -2.83 6.90
N THR A 501 -18.23 -3.67 5.95
CA THR A 501 -19.60 -3.68 5.45
C THR A 501 -20.15 -5.10 5.45
N PRO A 502 -20.63 -5.60 6.60
CA PRO A 502 -21.14 -6.97 6.74
C PRO A 502 -22.26 -7.33 5.76
N THR A 503 -22.82 -6.34 5.08
CA THR A 503 -23.93 -6.45 4.13
C THR A 503 -23.50 -6.31 2.67
N THR A 504 -22.18 -6.28 2.36
CA THR A 504 -21.74 -6.24 0.96
C THR A 504 -22.19 -7.48 0.22
N ALA A 505 -22.80 -7.25 -0.95
CA ALA A 505 -23.27 -8.34 -1.81
C ALA A 505 -22.14 -8.99 -2.61
N PHE A 506 -20.88 -8.51 -2.48
CA PHE A 506 -19.75 -8.99 -3.26
C PHE A 506 -19.15 -10.27 -2.69
N ASP A 507 -18.85 -11.18 -3.59
CA ASP A 507 -18.07 -12.36 -3.29
C ASP A 507 -16.59 -12.14 -3.66
N ILE A 508 -16.37 -11.43 -4.77
CA ILE A 508 -15.04 -11.12 -5.32
C ILE A 508 -14.97 -9.64 -5.69
N CYS A 509 -13.86 -9.00 -5.34
CA CYS A 509 -13.61 -7.60 -5.65
C CYS A 509 -12.26 -7.41 -6.32
N ASN A 510 -12.20 -6.52 -7.34
CA ASN A 510 -10.95 -6.05 -7.93
C ASN A 510 -10.93 -4.51 -7.97
N TRP A 511 -10.06 -3.88 -7.17
CA TRP A 511 -9.88 -2.43 -7.16
C TRP A 511 -8.76 -1.95 -8.08
N GLY A 512 -8.40 -2.75 -9.11
CA GLY A 512 -7.42 -2.38 -10.13
C GLY A 512 -5.96 -2.52 -9.67
N GLY A 513 -5.73 -3.29 -8.64
CA GLY A 513 -4.43 -3.59 -8.04
C GLY A 513 -4.63 -4.42 -6.77
N GLY A 514 -3.57 -4.96 -6.23
CA GLY A 514 -3.62 -5.69 -4.97
C GLY A 514 -3.16 -4.81 -3.82
N TRP A 515 -2.00 -5.11 -3.28
CA TRP A 515 -1.40 -4.39 -2.19
C TRP A 515 -0.06 -3.76 -2.63
N LEU A 516 0.04 -2.44 -2.49
CA LEU A 516 1.31 -1.75 -2.55
C LEU A 516 1.93 -1.82 -1.15
N TYR A 517 3.16 -2.34 -1.05
CA TYR A 517 3.86 -2.42 0.23
C TYR A 517 4.36 -1.04 0.66
N ALA A 518 3.43 -0.22 1.13
CA ALA A 518 3.61 1.10 1.72
C ALA A 518 2.39 1.42 2.60
N PRO A 519 2.54 1.53 3.92
CA PRO A 519 3.79 1.70 4.69
C PRO A 519 4.35 0.42 5.36
N ASP A 520 4.04 -0.75 4.88
CA ASP A 520 4.50 -2.05 5.39
C ASP A 520 5.53 -2.67 4.44
N TYR A 521 6.72 -2.10 4.40
CA TYR A 521 7.76 -2.37 3.39
C TYR A 521 8.44 -3.74 3.49
N PHE A 522 8.23 -4.47 4.58
CA PHE A 522 8.63 -5.88 4.71
C PHE A 522 7.43 -6.78 4.42
N PRO A 523 7.40 -7.52 3.28
CA PRO A 523 6.20 -8.18 2.78
C PRO A 523 5.93 -9.51 3.51
N SER A 524 5.61 -9.44 4.79
CA SER A 524 5.34 -10.59 5.68
C SER A 524 3.86 -10.91 5.82
N GLY A 525 2.97 -10.08 5.22
CA GLY A 525 1.53 -10.32 5.15
C GLY A 525 0.75 -10.15 6.46
N GLU A 526 1.37 -9.65 7.52
CA GLU A 526 0.66 -9.49 8.80
C GLU A 526 -0.54 -8.55 8.73
N PRO A 527 -0.53 -7.41 8.00
CA PRO A 527 -1.73 -6.57 7.89
C PRO A 527 -2.81 -7.17 6.99
N LEU A 528 -2.44 -8.05 6.04
CA LEU A 528 -3.32 -8.54 4.98
C LEU A 528 -3.97 -9.88 5.29
N LEU A 529 -3.20 -10.85 5.85
CA LEU A 529 -3.60 -12.25 5.90
C LEU A 529 -3.61 -12.83 7.32
N LEU A 530 -3.06 -12.12 8.32
CA LEU A 530 -3.20 -12.54 9.71
C LEU A 530 -4.68 -12.47 10.12
N THR A 531 -5.18 -13.50 10.79
CA THR A 531 -6.57 -13.54 11.26
C THR A 531 -6.89 -12.32 12.12
N GLY A 532 -7.88 -11.53 11.68
CA GLY A 532 -8.35 -10.32 12.36
C GLY A 532 -7.43 -9.09 12.22
N ALA A 533 -6.47 -9.12 11.30
CA ALA A 533 -5.66 -7.93 10.98
C ALA A 533 -6.49 -6.85 10.26
N GLY A 534 -6.05 -5.59 10.39
CA GLY A 534 -6.80 -4.40 9.95
C GLY A 534 -7.09 -4.38 8.45
N SER A 535 -6.16 -4.81 7.62
CA SER A 535 -6.33 -4.86 6.17
C SER A 535 -6.69 -6.25 5.63
N ASN A 536 -7.00 -7.21 6.50
CA ASN A 536 -7.56 -8.51 6.10
C ASN A 536 -9.03 -8.34 5.67
N SER A 537 -9.23 -7.65 4.56
CA SER A 537 -10.54 -7.21 4.10
C SER A 537 -11.47 -8.36 3.71
N GLY A 538 -10.92 -9.49 3.28
CA GLY A 538 -11.66 -10.69 2.95
C GLY A 538 -12.08 -11.54 4.17
N GLN A 539 -11.62 -11.22 5.37
CA GLN A 539 -11.81 -12.04 6.59
C GLN A 539 -11.22 -13.45 6.44
N TYR A 540 -10.12 -13.58 5.69
CA TYR A 540 -9.41 -14.86 5.61
C TYR A 540 -8.90 -15.26 6.99
N SER A 541 -9.07 -16.55 7.35
CA SER A 541 -8.61 -17.08 8.63
C SER A 541 -8.04 -18.48 8.45
N ASN A 542 -6.76 -18.64 8.75
CA ASN A 542 -6.06 -19.90 8.62
C ASN A 542 -4.93 -19.99 9.66
N PRO A 543 -5.02 -20.90 10.65
CA PRO A 543 -4.02 -21.00 11.73
C PRO A 543 -2.59 -21.29 11.25
N MET A 544 -2.41 -22.02 10.14
CA MET A 544 -1.09 -22.25 9.56
C MET A 544 -0.53 -20.99 8.92
N MET A 545 -1.35 -20.20 8.20
CA MET A 545 -0.97 -18.89 7.68
C MET A 545 -0.51 -17.97 8.81
N ASP A 546 -1.30 -17.89 9.90
CA ASP A 546 -0.96 -17.09 11.08
C ASP A 546 0.38 -17.52 11.69
N SER A 547 0.64 -18.84 11.75
CA SER A 547 1.89 -19.38 12.24
C SER A 547 3.08 -19.02 11.35
N LEU A 548 2.92 -19.12 10.03
CA LEU A 548 3.97 -18.78 9.06
C LEU A 548 4.28 -17.28 9.07
N ILE A 549 3.26 -16.43 9.11
CA ILE A 549 3.44 -14.97 9.25
C ILE A 549 4.26 -14.68 10.51
N ARG A 550 3.87 -15.20 11.68
CA ARG A 550 4.60 -14.99 12.93
C ARG A 550 6.04 -15.53 12.87
N ALA A 551 6.27 -16.64 12.17
CA ALA A 551 7.60 -17.20 11.99
C ALA A 551 8.51 -16.33 11.09
N THR A 552 7.97 -15.66 10.07
CA THR A 552 8.74 -14.68 9.28
C THR A 552 9.14 -13.47 10.12
N LEU A 553 8.20 -12.95 10.93
CA LEU A 553 8.47 -11.82 11.84
C LEU A 553 9.52 -12.13 12.90
N ALA A 554 9.64 -13.39 13.30
CA ALA A 554 10.67 -13.88 14.23
C ALA A 554 11.98 -14.30 13.53
N GLN A 555 12.09 -14.15 12.21
CA GLN A 555 13.21 -14.64 11.38
C GLN A 555 13.46 -16.16 11.49
N ASN A 556 12.45 -16.93 11.84
CA ASN A 556 12.55 -18.39 11.96
C ASN A 556 12.41 -19.11 10.62
N ILE A 557 11.79 -18.48 9.65
CA ILE A 557 11.65 -18.96 8.26
C ILE A 557 11.90 -17.82 7.27
N LYS A 558 12.19 -18.18 6.03
CA LYS A 558 12.28 -17.21 4.92
C LYS A 558 10.89 -16.81 4.44
N LEU A 559 10.77 -15.61 3.87
CA LEU A 559 9.56 -15.15 3.21
C LEU A 559 9.08 -16.13 2.13
N THR A 560 9.98 -16.81 1.43
CA THR A 560 9.62 -17.83 0.41
C THR A 560 8.70 -18.94 0.95
N THR A 561 8.92 -19.41 2.19
CA THR A 561 8.05 -20.45 2.79
C THR A 561 6.64 -19.93 2.99
N TYR A 562 6.49 -18.71 3.48
CA TYR A 562 5.22 -18.02 3.60
C TYR A 562 4.61 -17.76 2.22
N GLY A 563 5.38 -17.20 1.28
CA GLY A 563 4.90 -16.90 -0.08
C GLY A 563 4.44 -18.14 -0.85
N GLN A 564 5.14 -19.30 -0.72
CA GLN A 564 4.66 -20.55 -1.32
C GLN A 564 3.32 -20.99 -0.72
N TYR A 565 3.17 -20.86 0.60
CA TYR A 565 1.90 -21.22 1.24
C TYR A 565 0.75 -20.30 0.80
N THR A 566 0.99 -19.01 0.56
CA THR A 566 -0.03 -18.11 -0.01
C THR A 566 -0.42 -18.52 -1.43
N ALA A 567 0.56 -18.93 -2.24
CA ALA A 567 0.31 -19.46 -3.58
C ALA A 567 -0.56 -20.72 -3.55
N ASP A 568 -0.28 -21.66 -2.62
CA ASP A 568 -0.97 -22.94 -2.52
C ASP A 568 -2.40 -22.79 -1.95
N GLN A 569 -2.61 -21.87 -1.02
CA GLN A 569 -3.87 -21.71 -0.28
C GLN A 569 -4.84 -20.69 -0.89
N LEU A 570 -4.36 -19.82 -1.78
CA LEU A 570 -5.17 -18.82 -2.47
C LEU A 570 -6.08 -18.04 -1.51
N PRO A 571 -5.53 -17.28 -0.56
CA PRO A 571 -6.33 -16.37 0.28
C PRO A 571 -7.00 -15.28 -0.56
N VAL A 572 -6.46 -15.04 -1.74
CA VAL A 572 -6.91 -14.15 -2.81
C VAL A 572 -6.73 -14.88 -4.16
N LEU A 573 -7.30 -14.37 -5.25
CA LEU A 573 -6.96 -14.83 -6.60
C LEU A 573 -5.94 -13.88 -7.21
N TYR A 574 -4.82 -14.43 -7.64
CA TYR A 574 -3.70 -13.64 -8.18
C TYR A 574 -3.92 -13.29 -9.65
N ASP A 575 -3.78 -12.00 -9.94
CA ASP A 575 -3.88 -11.40 -11.27
C ASP A 575 -2.52 -10.91 -11.76
N PRO A 576 -2.37 -10.63 -13.08
CA PRO A 576 -1.15 -10.00 -13.58
C PRO A 576 -0.87 -8.66 -12.89
N LEU A 577 0.35 -8.46 -12.41
CA LEU A 577 0.77 -7.18 -11.86
C LEU A 577 1.17 -6.24 -12.99
N ALA A 578 0.38 -5.19 -13.20
CA ALA A 578 0.73 -4.12 -14.12
C ALA A 578 2.00 -3.39 -13.68
N THR A 579 2.81 -2.94 -14.63
CA THR A 579 3.90 -1.99 -14.37
C THR A 579 3.30 -0.60 -14.14
N GLY A 580 4.04 0.27 -13.43
CA GLY A 580 3.69 1.68 -13.36
C GLY A 580 4.13 2.39 -14.64
N GLU A 581 3.19 2.86 -15.44
CA GLU A 581 3.44 3.69 -16.62
C GLU A 581 3.34 5.16 -16.22
N THR A 582 4.36 5.93 -16.55
CA THR A 582 4.34 7.37 -16.28
C THR A 582 4.76 8.13 -17.54
N GLU A 583 3.86 8.95 -18.04
CA GLU A 583 4.11 9.90 -19.11
C GLU A 583 4.66 11.19 -18.54
N VAL A 584 5.86 11.56 -18.97
CA VAL A 584 6.55 12.75 -18.50
C VAL A 584 6.76 13.71 -19.65
N ILE A 585 6.22 14.94 -19.56
CA ILE A 585 6.46 15.96 -20.58
C ILE A 585 7.97 16.24 -20.74
N LYS A 586 8.46 16.32 -21.97
CA LYS A 586 9.92 16.40 -22.25
C LYS A 586 10.63 17.58 -21.62
N THR A 587 9.90 18.67 -21.33
CA THR A 587 10.44 19.85 -20.63
C THR A 587 10.59 19.66 -19.12
N LEU A 588 9.89 18.71 -18.52
CA LEU A 588 10.04 18.34 -17.11
C LEU A 588 11.28 17.45 -16.95
N LYS A 589 12.10 17.78 -15.98
CA LYS A 589 13.34 17.06 -15.62
C LYS A 589 13.31 16.72 -14.14
N SER A 590 14.12 15.75 -13.76
CA SER A 590 14.29 15.33 -12.37
C SER A 590 15.77 15.13 -12.07
N THR A 591 16.18 15.46 -10.86
CA THR A 591 17.55 15.18 -10.37
C THR A 591 17.76 13.72 -9.97
N ILE A 592 16.66 12.94 -9.83
CA ILE A 592 16.69 11.53 -9.40
C ILE A 592 15.96 10.59 -10.37
N GLY A 593 15.37 11.11 -11.47
CA GLY A 593 14.45 10.36 -12.34
C GLY A 593 13.00 10.45 -11.88
N PHE A 594 12.11 9.74 -12.59
CA PHE A 594 10.66 9.73 -12.35
C PHE A 594 10.16 8.34 -11.91
N GLN A 595 11.07 7.47 -11.53
CA GLN A 595 10.77 6.10 -11.14
C GLN A 595 10.29 6.07 -9.69
N SER A 596 9.01 5.76 -9.47
CA SER A 596 8.46 5.56 -8.14
C SER A 596 7.86 4.17 -8.01
N VAL A 597 8.62 3.24 -7.43
CA VAL A 597 8.18 1.85 -7.19
C VAL A 597 7.13 1.75 -6.08
N LEU A 598 6.96 2.80 -5.29
CA LEU A 598 5.98 2.93 -4.20
C LEU A 598 4.88 3.96 -4.51
N ALA A 599 4.74 4.34 -5.77
CA ALA A 599 3.76 5.31 -6.28
C ALA A 599 3.75 6.68 -5.56
N ASN A 600 4.81 7.01 -4.81
CA ASN A 600 4.91 8.31 -4.13
C ASN A 600 5.34 9.42 -5.09
N PHE A 601 4.78 10.61 -4.90
CA PHE A 601 5.20 11.81 -5.61
C PHE A 601 6.34 12.49 -4.87
N THR A 602 7.39 12.87 -5.62
CA THR A 602 8.56 13.59 -5.09
C THR A 602 8.88 14.84 -5.91
N PRO A 603 7.90 15.77 -6.08
CA PRO A 603 8.06 16.89 -7.00
C PRO A 603 9.09 17.93 -6.52
N GLU A 604 9.59 17.84 -5.30
CA GLU A 604 10.73 18.63 -4.84
C GLU A 604 12.03 18.37 -5.61
N TYR A 605 12.12 17.23 -6.31
CA TYR A 605 13.25 16.87 -7.16
C TYR A 605 13.07 17.27 -8.62
N TYR A 606 11.91 17.87 -8.98
CA TYR A 606 11.56 18.16 -10.36
C TYR A 606 11.80 19.65 -10.71
N TYR A 607 12.12 19.91 -11.98
CA TYR A 607 12.28 21.25 -12.52
C TYR A 607 11.96 21.28 -14.01
N PHE A 608 11.54 22.44 -14.52
CA PHE A 608 11.37 22.65 -15.95
C PHE A 608 12.66 23.17 -16.56
N ALA A 609 13.17 22.48 -17.59
CA ALA A 609 14.24 22.98 -18.43
C ALA A 609 13.69 24.06 -19.39
N LYS A 610 14.55 25.03 -19.74
CA LYS A 610 14.26 26.02 -20.78
C LYS A 610 14.22 25.40 -22.14
#